data_1aa89957157b9a5f5ff8bee2891207a0
#
_entry.id   1aa89957157b9a5f5ff8bee2891207a0
#
_cell.length_a   1.000
_cell.length_b   1.000
_cell.length_c   1.000
_cell.angle_alpha   90.00
_cell.angle_beta   90.00
_cell.angle_gamma   90.00
#
_symmetry.space_group_name_H-M   'P 1'
#
loop_
_entity.id
_entity.type
_entity.pdbx_description
1 polymer ?
#
loop_
_entity_poly.entity_id
_entity_poly.type
_entity_poly.pdbx_seq_one_letter_code
_entity_poly.pdbx_strand_id
1 'polypeptide(L)'
;MRKYRLAATAVLFAASGSATWWASAQTSANAEVGSSAAATQAAPWVEVAGMPPVIDRNNLYSETTSSNMSAAVADALERVYVPNHTDNTVSVIDPATLKVVDTFKVGLNPQHVVPSWDLSTLWVANNAEGHRTGSLTPVNPKTGKPGKAIPVDDPYNLYWSPDGKSAIVVAEEYKRLDFRDPNTMKLQYTIATPGCRGINHADFSIDGKFALFTCEFNGSIIKIDLVNRKVVGNIKLTQYFKRPEVLALIAAPGKKPRKIPDPFELGGEICTTPGMPQDVRASPDGKTFFVADMMADGVHVVDGASFKQIGFIETGVGTHGLYPSRDGKSLYVANRGSNQIRGKPDGKGSVSVIDFATQTVTKNWPIPGGGSPDMGNVSADGKYLWLSGRYDDMVYRFDTDTGSVDKVKVGRQPHGLTVWPQPGRYSLGHTGNLR
;
A
#
# COMPACT_ATOMS: atom_id res chain seq x y z
N MET A 1 10.02 -29.33 -52.19
CA MET A 1 9.01 -30.11 -52.93
C MET A 1 8.02 -30.72 -51.95
N ARG A 2 6.85 -30.38 -52.01
CA ARG A 2 5.48 -30.91 -51.91
C ARG A 2 4.57 -29.93 -51.18
N LYS A 3 3.76 -29.30 -52.02
CA LYS A 3 2.56 -28.52 -51.67
C LYS A 3 1.42 -29.52 -51.33
N TYR A 4 0.57 -29.20 -50.38
CA TYR A 4 -0.84 -29.62 -50.42
C TYR A 4 -1.73 -28.43 -50.06
N ARG A 5 -2.57 -28.08 -51.02
CA ARG A 5 -3.78 -27.28 -50.94
C ARG A 5 -4.96 -28.21 -50.65
N LEU A 6 -6.04 -27.65 -50.11
CA LEU A 6 -7.47 -27.99 -50.34
C LEU A 6 -8.23 -27.72 -49.04
N ALA A 7 -9.43 -27.26 -48.98
CA ALA A 7 -10.39 -26.59 -49.86
C ALA A 7 -11.58 -26.24 -48.92
N ALA A 8 -12.22 -25.14 -49.19
CA ALA A 8 -13.46 -24.72 -48.55
C ALA A 8 -14.64 -25.59 -49.02
N THR A 9 -15.63 -25.79 -48.11
CA THR A 9 -16.98 -26.18 -48.55
C THR A 9 -18.00 -25.44 -47.68
N ALA A 10 -18.70 -24.52 -48.31
CA ALA A 10 -19.91 -23.88 -47.81
C ALA A 10 -21.10 -24.78 -48.13
N VAL A 11 -22.05 -24.91 -47.20
CA VAL A 11 -23.40 -25.43 -47.48
C VAL A 11 -24.43 -24.46 -46.95
N LEU A 12 -25.10 -23.80 -47.91
CA LEU A 12 -26.37 -23.12 -47.72
C LEU A 12 -27.50 -24.15 -47.73
N PHE A 13 -28.46 -24.01 -46.81
CA PHE A 13 -29.83 -24.48 -47.02
C PHE A 13 -30.81 -23.37 -46.60
N ALA A 14 -31.52 -22.90 -47.61
CA ALA A 14 -32.76 -22.16 -47.47
C ALA A 14 -33.92 -23.11 -47.69
N ALA A 15 -34.94 -23.03 -46.87
CA ALA A 15 -36.33 -23.44 -47.26
C ALA A 15 -37.33 -22.73 -46.41
N SER A 16 -38.23 -22.11 -47.12
CA SER A 16 -39.48 -21.41 -46.84
C SER A 16 -40.60 -22.32 -46.40
N GLY A 17 -41.57 -21.80 -45.62
CA GLY A 17 -42.85 -22.51 -45.38
C GLY A 17 -43.76 -21.77 -44.39
N SER A 18 -44.58 -20.96 -44.93
CA SER A 18 -45.93 -20.39 -44.72
C SER A 18 -46.77 -20.75 -43.48
N ALA A 19 -47.52 -19.76 -43.10
CA ALA A 19 -48.52 -19.54 -42.06
C ALA A 19 -49.72 -20.50 -42.02
N THR A 20 -50.31 -20.67 -40.85
CA THR A 20 -51.80 -20.63 -40.66
C THR A 20 -52.16 -20.32 -39.18
N TRP A 21 -53.17 -19.50 -39.07
CA TRP A 21 -53.87 -19.01 -37.89
C TRP A 21 -54.63 -20.08 -37.13
N TRP A 22 -54.67 -19.98 -35.80
CA TRP A 22 -55.89 -20.23 -34.99
C TRP A 22 -55.82 -19.36 -33.71
N ALA A 23 -56.82 -18.48 -33.58
CA ALA A 23 -57.12 -17.72 -32.39
C ALA A 23 -58.01 -18.59 -31.49
N SER A 24 -57.68 -18.68 -30.22
CA SER A 24 -58.64 -19.03 -29.17
C SER A 24 -58.36 -18.17 -27.94
N ALA A 25 -59.32 -17.35 -27.61
CA ALA A 25 -59.39 -16.58 -26.39
C ALA A 25 -59.63 -17.49 -25.19
N GLN A 26 -58.79 -17.37 -24.17
CA GLN A 26 -59.16 -17.79 -22.83
C GLN A 26 -58.72 -16.72 -21.83
N THR A 27 -59.73 -16.09 -21.25
CA THR A 27 -59.63 -15.27 -20.06
C THR A 27 -59.21 -16.15 -18.88
N SER A 28 -58.13 -15.77 -18.21
CA SER A 28 -57.87 -16.23 -16.85
C SER A 28 -57.10 -15.18 -16.06
N ALA A 29 -57.66 -14.93 -14.92
CA ALA A 29 -57.34 -14.05 -13.82
C ALA A 29 -55.86 -13.66 -13.61
N ASN A 30 -55.64 -12.36 -13.50
CA ASN A 30 -54.45 -11.77 -12.90
C ASN A 30 -54.39 -12.16 -11.41
N ALA A 31 -53.45 -13.04 -11.06
CA ALA A 31 -52.94 -13.12 -9.72
C ALA A 31 -51.66 -12.29 -9.69
N GLU A 32 -51.75 -11.08 -9.17
CA GLU A 32 -50.59 -10.28 -8.78
C GLU A 32 -49.86 -11.02 -7.66
N VAL A 33 -48.78 -11.72 -8.04
CA VAL A 33 -47.79 -12.16 -7.07
C VAL A 33 -46.91 -10.93 -6.80
N GLY A 34 -47.30 -10.16 -5.80
CA GLY A 34 -46.50 -9.13 -5.21
C GLY A 34 -45.23 -9.72 -4.63
N SER A 35 -44.14 -9.79 -5.43
CA SER A 35 -42.80 -9.98 -4.96
C SER A 35 -42.34 -8.68 -4.27
N SER A 36 -42.69 -8.51 -3.00
CA SER A 36 -42.04 -7.58 -2.13
C SER A 36 -40.62 -8.13 -1.87
N ALA A 37 -39.67 -7.80 -2.72
CA ALA A 37 -38.27 -7.84 -2.36
C ALA A 37 -38.15 -6.89 -1.17
N ALA A 38 -38.13 -7.44 0.05
CA ALA A 38 -37.71 -6.67 1.22
C ALA A 38 -36.34 -6.12 0.93
N ALA A 39 -36.29 -4.82 0.66
CA ALA A 39 -35.03 -4.10 0.63
C ALA A 39 -34.40 -4.32 2.02
N THR A 40 -33.36 -5.16 2.07
CA THR A 40 -32.54 -5.31 3.25
C THR A 40 -32.01 -3.91 3.54
N GLN A 41 -32.57 -3.23 4.53
CA GLN A 41 -32.06 -1.96 5.01
C GLN A 41 -30.59 -2.22 5.36
N ALA A 42 -29.68 -1.56 4.65
CA ALA A 42 -28.27 -1.59 4.97
C ALA A 42 -28.13 -1.22 6.46
N ALA A 43 -27.37 -2.01 7.20
CA ALA A 43 -27.13 -1.73 8.62
C ALA A 43 -26.70 -0.26 8.78
N PRO A 44 -27.18 0.42 9.83
CA PRO A 44 -26.90 1.83 10.01
C PRO A 44 -25.38 2.02 10.07
N TRP A 45 -24.88 3.00 9.31
CA TRP A 45 -23.47 3.38 9.32
C TRP A 45 -23.08 3.87 10.73
N VAL A 46 -22.08 3.23 11.33
CA VAL A 46 -21.54 3.62 12.65
C VAL A 46 -20.02 3.49 12.57
N GLU A 47 -19.31 4.58 12.86
CA GLU A 47 -17.86 4.59 13.02
C GLU A 47 -17.45 3.93 14.33
N VAL A 48 -16.15 3.57 14.44
CA VAL A 48 -15.56 3.12 15.71
C VAL A 48 -15.70 4.23 16.78
N ALA A 49 -16.12 3.84 17.96
CA ALA A 49 -16.32 4.76 19.06
C ALA A 49 -15.03 5.55 19.41
N GLY A 50 -15.12 6.87 19.35
CA GLY A 50 -14.01 7.78 19.62
C GLY A 50 -13.18 8.16 18.40
N MET A 51 -13.44 7.60 17.23
CA MET A 51 -12.87 8.05 15.97
C MET A 51 -13.48 9.43 15.60
N PRO A 52 -12.70 10.37 15.03
CA PRO A 52 -13.27 11.58 14.47
C PRO A 52 -14.32 11.25 13.40
N PRO A 53 -15.46 11.97 13.35
CA PRO A 53 -16.53 11.66 12.41
C PRO A 53 -16.03 11.65 10.96
N VAL A 54 -16.49 10.69 10.15
CA VAL A 54 -16.23 10.67 8.71
C VAL A 54 -16.97 11.82 8.04
N ILE A 55 -16.25 12.73 7.40
CA ILE A 55 -16.83 13.92 6.77
C ILE A 55 -17.55 13.55 5.48
N ASP A 56 -16.90 12.78 4.61
CA ASP A 56 -17.50 12.26 3.40
C ASP A 56 -17.39 10.73 3.35
N ARG A 57 -18.52 10.05 3.40
CA ARG A 57 -18.59 8.57 3.36
C ARG A 57 -18.29 7.97 2.00
N ASN A 58 -18.19 8.80 0.97
CA ASN A 58 -17.86 8.37 -0.39
C ASN A 58 -16.45 8.78 -0.80
N ASN A 59 -15.75 9.57 0.05
CA ASN A 59 -14.39 9.99 -0.21
C ASN A 59 -13.57 10.10 1.08
N LEU A 60 -12.86 9.04 1.41
CA LEU A 60 -12.00 8.99 2.60
C LEU A 60 -10.80 9.98 2.53
N TYR A 61 -10.51 10.51 1.33
CA TYR A 61 -9.45 11.51 1.11
C TYR A 61 -10.00 12.95 1.07
N SER A 62 -11.28 13.18 1.40
CA SER A 62 -11.89 14.52 1.37
C SER A 62 -11.11 15.57 2.16
N GLU A 63 -10.55 15.17 3.31
CA GLU A 63 -9.81 16.03 4.21
C GLU A 63 -8.30 16.11 3.91
N THR A 64 -7.82 15.37 2.92
CA THR A 64 -6.39 15.37 2.54
C THR A 64 -6.11 16.21 1.29
N THR A 65 -7.05 17.02 0.86
CA THR A 65 -6.84 17.99 -0.23
C THR A 65 -5.90 19.10 0.20
N SER A 66 -5.26 19.77 -0.75
CA SER A 66 -4.23 20.79 -0.50
C SER A 66 -4.72 21.99 0.34
N SER A 67 -6.03 22.23 0.38
CA SER A 67 -6.65 23.30 1.17
C SER A 67 -6.89 22.95 2.65
N ASN A 68 -6.78 21.67 3.04
CA ASN A 68 -7.20 21.20 4.36
C ASN A 68 -6.02 20.96 5.31
N MET A 69 -5.15 21.96 5.43
CA MET A 69 -4.04 21.91 6.39
C MET A 69 -4.58 22.06 7.84
N SER A 70 -4.25 21.10 8.70
CA SER A 70 -4.61 21.19 10.12
C SER A 70 -3.88 22.33 10.81
N ALA A 71 -4.57 23.00 11.76
CA ALA A 71 -3.92 23.98 12.65
C ALA A 71 -2.78 23.36 13.48
N ALA A 72 -2.81 22.05 13.73
CA ALA A 72 -1.77 21.34 14.47
C ALA A 72 -0.39 21.41 13.79
N VAL A 73 -0.35 21.62 12.47
CA VAL A 73 0.90 21.67 11.67
C VAL A 73 1.28 23.08 11.21
N ALA A 74 0.57 24.13 11.65
CA ALA A 74 0.77 25.50 11.16
C ALA A 74 2.20 26.02 11.33
N ASP A 75 2.89 25.62 12.42
CA ASP A 75 4.27 26.03 12.72
C ASP A 75 5.32 24.95 12.35
N ALA A 76 4.92 23.92 11.63
CA ALA A 76 5.85 22.87 11.23
C ALA A 76 6.80 23.36 10.13
N LEU A 77 8.05 22.92 10.19
CA LEU A 77 9.01 23.19 9.13
C LEU A 77 8.62 22.39 7.88
N GLU A 78 8.63 23.04 6.73
CA GLU A 78 8.46 22.35 5.45
C GLU A 78 9.75 21.60 5.12
N ARG A 79 9.73 20.28 5.29
CA ARG A 79 10.91 19.40 5.16
C ARG A 79 10.51 18.01 4.62
N VAL A 80 11.50 17.33 4.04
CA VAL A 80 11.41 15.89 3.72
C VAL A 80 12.36 15.14 4.63
N TYR A 81 11.82 14.25 5.46
CA TYR A 81 12.58 13.43 6.41
C TYR A 81 12.80 12.04 5.82
N VAL A 82 14.04 11.67 5.61
CA VAL A 82 14.45 10.46 4.87
C VAL A 82 15.22 9.53 5.80
N PRO A 83 14.66 8.40 6.24
CA PRO A 83 15.39 7.44 7.04
C PRO A 83 16.39 6.68 6.17
N ASN A 84 17.66 6.70 6.55
CA ASN A 84 18.77 6.01 5.88
C ASN A 84 19.08 4.73 6.64
N HIS A 85 18.55 3.62 6.17
CA HIS A 85 18.54 2.33 6.86
C HIS A 85 19.93 1.87 7.27
N THR A 86 20.91 1.89 6.36
CA THR A 86 22.26 1.39 6.64
C THR A 86 23.09 2.35 7.48
N ASP A 87 22.81 3.66 7.39
CA ASP A 87 23.61 4.69 8.08
C ASP A 87 23.08 5.01 9.48
N ASN A 88 21.89 4.49 9.85
CA ASN A 88 21.24 4.76 11.13
C ASN A 88 21.02 6.27 11.36
N THR A 89 20.62 6.96 10.29
CA THR A 89 20.40 8.40 10.28
C THR A 89 19.08 8.77 9.62
N VAL A 90 18.68 10.02 9.79
CA VAL A 90 17.65 10.68 8.97
C VAL A 90 18.27 11.85 8.27
N SER A 91 18.21 11.89 6.93
CA SER A 91 18.52 13.09 6.15
C SER A 91 17.30 13.99 6.07
N VAL A 92 17.50 15.30 6.22
CA VAL A 92 16.45 16.32 6.14
C VAL A 92 16.67 17.15 4.88
N ILE A 93 15.72 17.11 3.95
CA ILE A 93 15.79 17.87 2.70
C ILE A 93 14.90 19.10 2.81
N ASP A 94 15.39 20.23 2.36
CA ASP A 94 14.61 21.42 2.09
C ASP A 94 13.97 21.28 0.70
N PRO A 95 12.63 21.15 0.59
CA PRO A 95 11.98 20.89 -0.69
C PRO A 95 12.06 22.05 -1.68
N ALA A 96 12.26 23.29 -1.20
CA ALA A 96 12.41 24.46 -2.06
C ALA A 96 13.77 24.51 -2.76
N THR A 97 14.82 24.06 -2.08
CA THR A 97 16.20 24.12 -2.61
C THR A 97 16.74 22.79 -3.12
N LEU A 98 16.03 21.68 -2.84
CA LEU A 98 16.47 20.30 -3.11
C LEU A 98 17.83 19.95 -2.49
N LYS A 99 18.11 20.51 -1.32
CA LYS A 99 19.37 20.27 -0.60
C LYS A 99 19.10 19.55 0.71
N VAL A 100 19.99 18.63 1.06
CA VAL A 100 20.06 18.09 2.42
C VAL A 100 20.57 19.23 3.32
N VAL A 101 19.75 19.66 4.27
CA VAL A 101 20.04 20.78 5.19
C VAL A 101 20.43 20.31 6.59
N ASP A 102 20.14 19.06 6.92
CA ASP A 102 20.53 18.42 8.18
C ASP A 102 20.61 16.91 8.02
N THR A 103 21.39 16.25 8.88
CA THR A 103 21.41 14.79 9.02
C THR A 103 21.69 14.46 10.48
N PHE A 104 20.82 13.70 11.10
CA PHE A 104 20.96 13.34 12.51
C PHE A 104 20.86 11.82 12.72
N LYS A 105 21.50 11.34 13.81
CA LYS A 105 21.49 9.93 14.19
C LYS A 105 20.15 9.55 14.83
N VAL A 106 19.72 8.30 14.58
CA VAL A 106 18.56 7.65 15.18
C VAL A 106 18.92 6.24 15.67
N GLY A 107 17.94 5.37 15.93
CA GLY A 107 18.22 3.96 16.25
C GLY A 107 18.76 3.16 15.06
N LEU A 108 18.96 1.86 15.27
CA LEU A 108 19.48 0.95 14.24
C LEU A 108 18.43 0.68 13.17
N ASN A 109 18.86 0.66 11.92
CA ASN A 109 18.07 0.31 10.73
C ASN A 109 16.72 1.04 10.67
N PRO A 110 16.70 2.38 10.58
CA PRO A 110 15.45 3.13 10.45
C PRO A 110 14.75 2.79 9.14
N GLN A 111 13.45 2.45 9.22
CA GLN A 111 12.62 2.07 8.07
C GLN A 111 11.67 3.18 7.64
N HIS A 112 10.92 3.76 8.58
CA HIS A 112 9.88 4.73 8.27
C HIS A 112 9.94 5.96 9.16
N VAL A 113 9.54 7.12 8.60
CA VAL A 113 9.20 8.32 9.38
C VAL A 113 7.69 8.50 9.29
N VAL A 114 7.01 8.50 10.44
CA VAL A 114 5.55 8.40 10.54
C VAL A 114 4.98 9.53 11.37
N PRO A 115 4.00 10.32 10.88
CA PRO A 115 3.32 11.32 11.70
C PRO A 115 2.52 10.67 12.83
N SER A 116 2.52 11.27 14.02
CA SER A 116 1.62 10.89 15.12
C SER A 116 0.16 11.12 14.72
N TRP A 117 -0.76 10.45 15.43
CA TRP A 117 -2.19 10.58 15.18
C TRP A 117 -2.66 12.03 15.22
N ASP A 118 -2.18 12.80 16.19
CA ASP A 118 -2.50 14.22 16.41
C ASP A 118 -1.65 15.19 15.57
N LEU A 119 -0.80 14.68 14.69
CA LEU A 119 0.08 15.43 13.81
C LEU A 119 1.18 16.24 14.51
N SER A 120 1.37 16.06 15.81
CA SER A 120 2.30 16.87 16.62
C SER A 120 3.75 16.41 16.59
N THR A 121 3.99 15.15 16.23
CA THR A 121 5.30 14.49 16.29
C THR A 121 5.51 13.62 15.06
N LEU A 122 6.74 13.55 14.55
CA LEU A 122 7.16 12.55 13.59
C LEU A 122 7.94 11.45 14.32
N TRP A 123 7.61 10.19 14.05
CA TRP A 123 8.25 9.04 14.66
C TRP A 123 9.11 8.29 13.67
N VAL A 124 10.37 8.09 13.99
CA VAL A 124 11.26 7.23 13.21
C VAL A 124 11.19 5.82 13.77
N ALA A 125 10.72 4.87 12.98
CA ALA A 125 10.69 3.45 13.31
C ALA A 125 12.04 2.81 12.98
N ASN A 126 12.79 2.39 14.01
CA ASN A 126 14.11 1.78 13.90
C ASN A 126 13.99 0.30 14.26
N ASN A 127 13.81 -0.57 13.25
CA ASN A 127 13.49 -1.98 13.51
C ASN A 127 14.68 -2.83 13.98
N ALA A 128 15.90 -2.33 13.80
CA ALA A 128 17.12 -3.01 14.25
C ALA A 128 17.22 -4.44 13.71
N GLU A 129 17.15 -4.63 12.39
CA GLU A 129 17.19 -5.92 11.70
C GLU A 129 18.20 -6.89 12.32
N GLY A 130 17.77 -8.13 12.58
CA GLY A 130 18.57 -9.14 13.26
C GLY A 130 18.71 -8.97 14.78
N HIS A 131 18.08 -7.96 15.38
CA HIS A 131 18.02 -7.73 16.82
C HIS A 131 16.56 -7.71 17.28
N ARG A 132 16.31 -8.23 18.48
CA ARG A 132 14.94 -8.31 19.00
C ARG A 132 14.34 -6.99 19.46
N THR A 133 15.18 -6.03 19.83
CA THR A 133 14.74 -4.76 20.37
C THR A 133 15.20 -3.64 19.46
N GLY A 134 14.24 -2.97 18.84
CA GLY A 134 14.42 -1.74 18.11
C GLY A 134 14.06 -0.51 18.96
N SER A 135 13.68 0.57 18.31
CA SER A 135 13.26 1.78 19.01
C SER A 135 12.39 2.70 18.12
N LEU A 136 11.67 3.60 18.78
CA LEU A 136 10.97 4.72 18.13
C LEU A 136 11.69 6.02 18.52
N THR A 137 12.16 6.79 17.54
CA THR A 137 12.78 8.10 17.79
C THR A 137 11.80 9.20 17.44
N PRO A 138 11.33 10.03 18.39
CA PRO A 138 10.48 11.17 18.08
C PRO A 138 11.30 12.28 17.44
N VAL A 139 10.71 12.98 16.49
CA VAL A 139 11.24 14.21 15.88
C VAL A 139 10.21 15.30 16.05
N ASN A 140 10.63 16.45 16.58
CA ASN A 140 9.77 17.63 16.68
C ASN A 140 9.67 18.31 15.31
N PRO A 141 8.51 18.37 14.66
CA PRO A 141 8.39 18.90 13.32
C PRO A 141 8.52 20.43 13.24
N LYS A 142 8.42 21.14 14.36
CA LYS A 142 8.63 22.61 14.43
C LYS A 142 10.11 22.97 14.44
N THR A 143 10.96 22.14 15.00
CA THR A 143 12.39 22.37 15.11
C THR A 143 13.24 21.49 14.19
N GLY A 144 12.65 20.40 13.66
CA GLY A 144 13.34 19.38 12.88
C GLY A 144 14.31 18.51 13.69
N LYS A 145 14.27 18.58 15.04
CA LYS A 145 15.26 17.92 15.90
C LYS A 145 14.72 16.63 16.52
N PRO A 146 15.56 15.57 16.60
CA PRO A 146 15.19 14.32 17.24
C PRO A 146 15.18 14.45 18.77
N GLY A 147 14.29 13.72 19.41
CA GLY A 147 14.26 13.50 20.85
C GLY A 147 14.93 12.17 21.23
N LYS A 148 14.73 11.76 22.49
CA LYS A 148 15.27 10.50 23.01
C LYS A 148 14.48 9.31 22.46
N ALA A 149 15.17 8.34 21.91
CA ALA A 149 14.58 7.10 21.41
C ALA A 149 13.95 6.29 22.55
N ILE A 150 12.80 5.68 22.28
CA ILE A 150 12.05 4.82 23.19
C ILE A 150 12.21 3.36 22.71
N PRO A 151 12.72 2.43 23.55
CA PRO A 151 12.84 1.03 23.16
C PRO A 151 11.46 0.39 22.95
N VAL A 152 11.32 -0.32 21.82
CA VAL A 152 10.16 -1.16 21.50
C VAL A 152 10.64 -2.36 20.71
N ASP A 153 9.86 -3.45 20.70
CA ASP A 153 10.25 -4.65 19.97
C ASP A 153 10.01 -4.44 18.47
N ASP A 154 11.06 -4.63 17.68
CA ASP A 154 11.04 -4.75 16.21
C ASP A 154 10.03 -3.83 15.50
N PRO A 155 10.14 -2.51 15.62
CA PRO A 155 9.19 -1.59 15.01
C PRO A 155 9.50 -1.43 13.51
N TYR A 156 9.03 -2.36 12.67
CA TYR A 156 9.18 -2.22 11.23
C TYR A 156 8.42 -0.98 10.74
N ASN A 157 7.18 -0.82 11.19
CA ASN A 157 6.35 0.33 10.86
C ASN A 157 5.48 0.75 12.05
N LEU A 158 4.85 1.91 11.96
CA LEU A 158 3.99 2.47 12.99
C LEU A 158 2.67 2.95 12.39
N TYR A 159 1.57 2.58 13.04
CA TYR A 159 0.23 3.01 12.73
C TYR A 159 -0.48 3.52 13.97
N TRP A 160 -1.69 4.04 13.80
CA TRP A 160 -2.51 4.53 14.90
C TRP A 160 -3.91 3.92 14.79
N SER A 161 -4.48 3.54 15.93
CA SER A 161 -5.89 3.19 15.95
C SER A 161 -6.75 4.37 15.50
N PRO A 162 -7.85 4.14 14.77
CA PRO A 162 -8.68 5.24 14.25
C PRO A 162 -9.17 6.21 15.32
N ASP A 163 -9.34 5.75 16.57
CA ASP A 163 -9.73 6.56 17.71
C ASP A 163 -8.55 7.28 18.42
N GLY A 164 -7.33 7.12 17.92
CA GLY A 164 -6.12 7.73 18.46
C GLY A 164 -5.65 7.20 19.82
N LYS A 165 -6.30 6.15 20.37
CA LYS A 165 -5.97 5.64 21.70
C LYS A 165 -4.80 4.67 21.74
N SER A 166 -4.35 4.19 20.59
CA SER A 166 -3.22 3.29 20.51
C SER A 166 -2.29 3.62 19.35
N ALA A 167 -1.00 3.59 19.61
CA ALA A 167 0.03 3.41 18.62
C ALA A 167 0.12 1.91 18.28
N ILE A 168 0.17 1.55 17.01
CA ILE A 168 0.22 0.17 16.53
C ILE A 168 1.61 -0.07 15.95
N VAL A 169 2.47 -0.71 16.72
CA VAL A 169 3.80 -1.11 16.27
C VAL A 169 3.69 -2.43 15.50
N VAL A 170 4.18 -2.44 14.27
CA VAL A 170 4.26 -3.64 13.45
C VAL A 170 5.55 -4.37 13.82
N ALA A 171 5.43 -5.37 14.70
CA ALA A 171 6.54 -6.23 15.12
C ALA A 171 6.65 -7.42 14.15
N GLU A 172 7.30 -7.18 13.02
CA GLU A 172 7.31 -8.03 11.83
C GLU A 172 7.89 -9.42 12.09
N GLU A 173 9.09 -9.49 12.66
CA GLU A 173 9.78 -10.74 13.00
C GLU A 173 9.00 -11.56 14.02
N TYR A 174 8.32 -10.87 14.96
CA TYR A 174 7.48 -11.49 15.96
C TYR A 174 6.10 -11.93 15.44
N LYS A 175 5.73 -11.55 14.23
CA LYS A 175 4.40 -11.84 13.62
C LYS A 175 3.27 -11.40 14.54
N ARG A 176 3.29 -10.14 14.94
CA ARG A 176 2.29 -9.54 15.82
C ARG A 176 2.18 -8.04 15.63
N LEU A 177 1.07 -7.48 16.08
CA LEU A 177 0.85 -6.06 16.22
C LEU A 177 0.81 -5.70 17.71
N ASP A 178 1.69 -4.82 18.15
CA ASP A 178 1.72 -4.31 19.52
C ASP A 178 0.96 -2.98 19.59
N PHE A 179 -0.15 -2.98 20.30
CA PHE A 179 -0.93 -1.77 20.58
C PHE A 179 -0.39 -1.13 21.86
N ARG A 180 0.05 0.13 21.74
CA ARG A 180 0.77 0.85 22.76
C ARG A 180 0.10 2.20 23.05
N ASP A 181 0.24 2.69 24.27
CA ASP A 181 -0.19 4.03 24.62
C ASP A 181 0.51 5.07 23.74
N PRO A 182 -0.22 5.96 23.05
CA PRO A 182 0.35 6.83 22.03
C PRO A 182 1.34 7.87 22.56
N ASN A 183 1.30 8.16 23.87
CA ASN A 183 2.15 9.17 24.50
C ASN A 183 3.40 8.57 25.17
N THR A 184 3.24 7.40 25.76
CA THR A 184 4.30 6.74 26.56
C THR A 184 4.95 5.54 25.88
N MET A 185 4.34 5.06 24.80
CA MET A 185 4.70 3.82 24.09
C MET A 185 4.68 2.56 24.98
N LYS A 186 4.02 2.61 26.14
CA LYS A 186 3.81 1.42 26.99
C LYS A 186 2.83 0.46 26.31
N LEU A 187 3.14 -0.83 26.33
CA LEU A 187 2.30 -1.87 25.76
C LEU A 187 0.93 -1.91 26.47
N GLN A 188 -0.14 -1.87 25.69
CA GLN A 188 -1.53 -2.03 26.15
C GLN A 188 -2.00 -3.46 25.91
N TYR A 189 -1.86 -3.96 24.68
CA TYR A 189 -2.19 -5.34 24.28
C TYR A 189 -1.50 -5.69 22.95
N THR A 190 -1.59 -6.97 22.60
CA THR A 190 -0.99 -7.50 21.37
C THR A 190 -2.03 -8.31 20.59
N ILE A 191 -1.99 -8.22 19.26
CA ILE A 191 -2.70 -9.11 18.35
C ILE A 191 -1.67 -10.00 17.65
N ALA A 192 -1.69 -11.29 17.93
CA ALA A 192 -0.82 -12.26 17.26
C ALA A 192 -1.30 -12.49 15.81
N THR A 193 -0.36 -12.57 14.88
CA THR A 193 -0.61 -12.80 13.45
C THR A 193 0.22 -13.98 12.91
N PRO A 194 0.09 -15.20 13.48
CA PRO A 194 1.00 -16.32 13.21
C PRO A 194 0.97 -16.79 11.76
N GLY A 195 -0.12 -16.54 11.04
CA GLY A 195 -0.27 -16.86 9.62
C GLY A 195 0.27 -15.78 8.66
N CYS A 196 0.90 -14.71 9.18
CA CYS A 196 1.41 -13.59 8.40
C CYS A 196 2.92 -13.44 8.62
N ARG A 197 3.73 -14.03 7.73
CA ARG A 197 5.18 -13.83 7.74
C ARG A 197 5.50 -12.53 7.03
N GLY A 198 6.34 -11.70 7.65
CA GLY A 198 6.60 -10.36 7.15
C GLY A 198 5.34 -9.51 7.16
N ILE A 199 4.67 -9.40 8.32
CA ILE A 199 3.58 -8.44 8.47
C ILE A 199 4.15 -7.04 8.29
N ASN A 200 3.57 -6.26 7.35
CA ASN A 200 4.28 -5.13 6.79
C ASN A 200 3.41 -3.86 6.81
N HIS A 201 2.71 -3.58 5.73
CA HIS A 201 1.96 -2.34 5.54
C HIS A 201 0.46 -2.53 5.72
N ALA A 202 -0.24 -1.43 6.00
CA ALA A 202 -1.67 -1.45 6.26
C ALA A 202 -2.42 -0.24 5.72
N ASP A 203 -3.70 -0.44 5.44
CA ASP A 203 -4.70 0.63 5.39
C ASP A 203 -5.98 0.20 6.10
N PHE A 204 -6.82 1.17 6.44
CA PHE A 204 -7.96 1.04 7.33
C PHE A 204 -9.27 1.24 6.58
N SER A 205 -10.31 0.53 7.02
CA SER A 205 -11.67 0.81 6.56
C SER A 205 -12.09 2.23 6.91
N ILE A 206 -12.95 2.80 6.05
CA ILE A 206 -13.42 4.19 6.23
C ILE A 206 -14.15 4.39 7.57
N ASP A 207 -14.81 3.35 8.09
CA ASP A 207 -15.49 3.37 9.40
C ASP A 207 -14.57 3.02 10.58
N GLY A 208 -13.30 2.75 10.33
CA GLY A 208 -12.28 2.43 11.32
C GLY A 208 -12.41 1.05 11.98
N LYS A 209 -13.33 0.17 11.52
CA LYS A 209 -13.59 -1.12 12.18
C LYS A 209 -12.57 -2.19 11.88
N PHE A 210 -11.95 -2.15 10.71
CA PHE A 210 -10.93 -3.12 10.33
C PHE A 210 -9.75 -2.47 9.62
N ALA A 211 -8.64 -3.20 9.60
CA ALA A 211 -7.49 -2.89 8.79
C ALA A 211 -7.07 -4.12 7.97
N LEU A 212 -6.51 -3.89 6.79
CA LEU A 212 -5.83 -4.92 6.00
C LEU A 212 -4.34 -4.74 6.15
N PHE A 213 -3.63 -5.82 6.48
CA PHE A 213 -2.18 -5.84 6.54
C PHE A 213 -1.62 -6.80 5.50
N THR A 214 -0.54 -6.40 4.85
CA THR A 214 0.23 -7.25 3.94
C THR A 214 1.12 -8.21 4.72
N CYS A 215 1.33 -9.40 4.14
CA CYS A 215 2.20 -10.45 4.67
C CYS A 215 3.25 -10.74 3.59
N GLU A 216 4.32 -9.96 3.59
CA GLU A 216 5.33 -9.89 2.54
C GLU A 216 5.85 -11.27 2.14
N PHE A 217 6.24 -12.11 3.12
CA PHE A 217 6.85 -13.41 2.85
C PHE A 217 5.87 -14.58 2.78
N ASN A 218 4.56 -14.28 2.71
CA ASN A 218 3.50 -15.27 2.52
C ASN A 218 2.77 -15.13 1.18
N GLY A 219 2.94 -14.01 0.45
CA GLY A 219 2.10 -13.67 -0.70
C GLY A 219 0.63 -13.58 -0.31
N SER A 220 0.32 -12.98 0.84
CA SER A 220 -1.03 -12.94 1.40
C SER A 220 -1.30 -11.60 2.08
N ILE A 221 -2.58 -11.34 2.37
CA ILE A 221 -3.02 -10.25 3.23
C ILE A 221 -3.91 -10.80 4.33
N ILE A 222 -3.90 -10.13 5.48
CA ILE A 222 -4.79 -10.45 6.60
C ILE A 222 -5.75 -9.29 6.87
N LYS A 223 -6.93 -9.63 7.37
CA LYS A 223 -7.94 -8.68 7.84
C LYS A 223 -7.98 -8.73 9.37
N ILE A 224 -7.79 -7.57 9.98
CA ILE A 224 -7.82 -7.39 11.44
C ILE A 224 -9.12 -6.67 11.81
N ASP A 225 -9.92 -7.29 12.64
CA ASP A 225 -11.06 -6.65 13.32
C ASP A 225 -10.49 -5.86 14.51
N LEU A 226 -10.50 -4.54 14.39
CA LEU A 226 -9.95 -3.62 15.39
C LEU A 226 -10.85 -3.50 16.62
N VAL A 227 -12.17 -3.71 16.46
CA VAL A 227 -13.15 -3.66 17.55
C VAL A 227 -13.00 -4.87 18.45
N ASN A 228 -12.97 -6.08 17.86
CA ASN A 228 -12.86 -7.33 18.58
C ASN A 228 -11.39 -7.80 18.77
N ARG A 229 -10.41 -7.03 18.29
CA ARG A 229 -8.95 -7.23 18.48
C ARG A 229 -8.47 -8.60 18.02
N LYS A 230 -8.83 -9.01 16.81
CA LYS A 230 -8.49 -10.35 16.29
C LYS A 230 -8.32 -10.35 14.77
N VAL A 231 -7.55 -11.33 14.28
CA VAL A 231 -7.49 -11.67 12.86
C VAL A 231 -8.80 -12.35 12.48
N VAL A 232 -9.48 -11.85 11.45
CA VAL A 232 -10.76 -12.40 10.96
C VAL A 232 -10.67 -12.96 9.56
N GLY A 233 -9.55 -12.80 8.88
CA GLY A 233 -9.34 -13.34 7.54
C GLY A 233 -7.87 -13.37 7.14
N ASN A 234 -7.53 -14.33 6.29
CA ASN A 234 -6.24 -14.41 5.60
C ASN A 234 -6.50 -14.95 4.19
N ILE A 235 -6.16 -14.18 3.16
CA ILE A 235 -6.27 -14.63 1.78
C ILE A 235 -4.92 -14.60 1.09
N LYS A 236 -4.63 -15.65 0.33
CA LYS A 236 -3.51 -15.66 -0.61
C LYS A 236 -3.87 -14.77 -1.78
N LEU A 237 -2.96 -13.86 -2.12
CA LEU A 237 -3.04 -13.13 -3.37
C LEU A 237 -2.61 -14.08 -4.46
N THR A 238 -3.58 -14.50 -5.26
CA THR A 238 -3.37 -15.46 -6.32
C THR A 238 -3.28 -14.72 -7.61
N GLN A 239 -2.47 -15.11 -8.42
CA GLN A 239 -2.31 -14.87 -9.83
C GLN A 239 -1.03 -14.31 -10.19
N TYR A 240 -0.80 -14.46 -11.35
CA TYR A 240 -0.01 -13.54 -12.11
C TYR A 240 1.43 -13.91 -12.16
N PHE A 241 1.69 -15.19 -11.88
CA PHE A 241 2.93 -15.83 -12.27
C PHE A 241 2.93 -16.07 -13.78
N LYS A 242 2.70 -15.03 -14.56
CA LYS A 242 2.90 -15.08 -16.01
C LYS A 242 4.38 -15.04 -16.38
N ARG A 243 5.27 -14.80 -15.40
CA ARG A 243 6.70 -14.77 -15.68
C ARG A 243 7.26 -16.17 -15.72
N PRO A 244 7.86 -16.59 -16.86
CA PRO A 244 8.47 -17.90 -17.01
C PRO A 244 9.49 -18.22 -15.92
N GLU A 245 10.29 -17.23 -15.48
CA GLU A 245 11.28 -17.37 -14.44
C GLU A 245 10.68 -17.66 -13.07
N VAL A 246 9.55 -17.03 -12.71
CA VAL A 246 8.85 -17.29 -11.44
C VAL A 246 8.14 -18.64 -11.49
N LEU A 247 7.52 -18.97 -12.63
CA LEU A 247 6.92 -20.29 -12.85
C LEU A 247 7.98 -21.39 -12.78
N ALA A 248 9.17 -21.18 -13.32
CA ALA A 248 10.29 -22.11 -13.24
C ALA A 248 10.79 -22.32 -11.81
N LEU A 249 10.70 -21.29 -10.93
CA LEU A 249 11.04 -21.40 -9.51
C LEU A 249 10.01 -22.22 -8.71
N ILE A 250 8.73 -22.17 -9.12
CA ILE A 250 7.62 -22.77 -8.38
C ILE A 250 7.32 -24.20 -8.86
N ALA A 251 7.43 -24.46 -10.12
CA ALA A 251 6.97 -25.69 -10.74
C ALA A 251 7.95 -26.24 -11.79
N ALA A 252 8.94 -27.02 -11.35
CA ALA A 252 9.50 -28.03 -12.27
C ALA A 252 8.64 -29.31 -12.14
N PRO A 253 7.83 -29.69 -13.15
CA PRO A 253 7.04 -30.91 -13.11
C PRO A 253 7.96 -32.10 -12.86
N GLY A 254 7.67 -32.90 -11.80
CA GLY A 254 8.41 -34.10 -11.46
C GLY A 254 9.70 -33.97 -10.66
N LYS A 255 10.08 -32.75 -10.23
CA LYS A 255 11.13 -32.54 -9.23
C LYS A 255 10.50 -32.08 -7.93
N LYS A 256 11.00 -32.57 -6.79
CA LYS A 256 10.65 -31.99 -5.48
C LYS A 256 10.83 -30.48 -5.58
N PRO A 257 9.87 -29.66 -5.08
CA PRO A 257 10.02 -28.23 -5.06
C PRO A 257 11.42 -27.92 -4.51
N ARG A 258 12.20 -27.18 -5.27
CA ARG A 258 13.50 -26.73 -4.78
C ARG A 258 13.17 -25.92 -3.53
N LYS A 259 13.70 -26.31 -2.37
CA LYS A 259 13.56 -25.50 -1.18
C LYS A 259 14.21 -24.16 -1.50
N ILE A 260 13.39 -23.17 -1.81
CA ILE A 260 13.86 -21.81 -1.99
C ILE A 260 14.24 -21.35 -0.58
N PRO A 261 15.48 -20.95 -0.33
CA PRO A 261 15.90 -20.51 0.98
C PRO A 261 15.02 -19.35 1.48
N ASP A 262 14.82 -19.30 2.78
CA ASP A 262 14.11 -18.17 3.42
C ASP A 262 14.88 -16.88 3.11
N PRO A 263 14.21 -15.78 2.76
CA PRO A 263 14.85 -14.48 2.53
C PRO A 263 15.75 -14.05 3.69
N PHE A 264 15.38 -14.38 4.93
CA PHE A 264 16.21 -14.12 6.12
C PHE A 264 17.44 -15.04 6.20
N GLU A 265 17.34 -16.31 5.79
CA GLU A 265 18.48 -17.24 5.73
C GLU A 265 19.51 -16.81 4.68
N LEU A 266 19.09 -16.14 3.61
CA LEU A 266 19.95 -15.63 2.53
C LEU A 266 20.23 -14.14 2.62
N GLY A 267 19.96 -13.51 3.74
CA GLY A 267 20.08 -12.06 3.85
C GLY A 267 19.02 -11.28 3.07
N GLY A 268 17.87 -11.87 2.82
CA GLY A 268 16.72 -11.22 2.23
C GLY A 268 16.74 -11.09 0.70
N GLU A 269 17.57 -11.85 0.01
CA GLU A 269 17.75 -11.66 -1.46
C GLU A 269 16.68 -12.30 -2.33
N ILE A 270 15.97 -13.34 -1.84
CA ILE A 270 15.01 -14.10 -2.65
C ILE A 270 13.74 -14.39 -1.82
N CYS A 271 12.57 -14.04 -2.36
CA CYS A 271 11.29 -14.41 -1.78
C CYS A 271 11.02 -15.91 -1.94
N THR A 272 10.59 -16.55 -0.85
CA THR A 272 10.26 -17.99 -0.83
C THR A 272 8.82 -18.28 -1.27
N THR A 273 8.03 -17.24 -1.50
CA THR A 273 6.62 -17.35 -1.89
C THR A 273 6.41 -16.76 -3.28
N PRO A 274 5.34 -17.18 -3.98
CA PRO A 274 5.04 -16.65 -5.31
C PRO A 274 4.59 -15.20 -5.33
N GLY A 275 4.30 -14.55 -4.22
CA GLY A 275 3.93 -13.14 -4.10
C GLY A 275 4.72 -12.48 -2.98
N MET A 276 4.92 -11.16 -3.10
CA MET A 276 5.56 -10.32 -2.11
C MET A 276 4.77 -9.01 -1.98
N PRO A 277 3.56 -9.07 -1.35
CA PRO A 277 2.73 -7.89 -1.18
C PRO A 277 3.42 -6.89 -0.25
N GLN A 278 3.43 -5.64 -0.68
CA GLN A 278 4.07 -4.51 -0.03
C GLN A 278 3.02 -3.53 0.51
N ASP A 279 2.90 -2.36 -0.08
CA ASP A 279 1.96 -1.34 0.38
C ASP A 279 0.49 -1.69 0.07
N VAL A 280 -0.43 -1.11 0.81
CA VAL A 280 -1.87 -1.22 0.60
C VAL A 280 -2.54 0.13 0.77
N ARG A 281 -3.48 0.46 -0.12
CA ARG A 281 -4.30 1.69 -0.06
C ARG A 281 -5.75 1.41 -0.39
N ALA A 282 -6.64 2.05 0.36
CA ALA A 282 -8.05 2.03 0.06
C ALA A 282 -8.39 2.94 -1.12
N SER A 283 -9.43 2.59 -1.89
CA SER A 283 -10.05 3.48 -2.86
C SER A 283 -10.69 4.68 -2.17
N PRO A 284 -10.94 5.80 -2.88
CA PRO A 284 -11.61 6.95 -2.28
C PRO A 284 -12.93 6.63 -1.59
N ASP A 285 -13.73 5.74 -2.16
CA ASP A 285 -15.00 5.31 -1.56
C ASP A 285 -14.85 4.26 -0.44
N GLY A 286 -13.62 3.88 -0.10
CA GLY A 286 -13.30 2.95 0.97
C GLY A 286 -13.73 1.50 0.73
N LYS A 287 -14.25 1.15 -0.46
CA LYS A 287 -14.78 -0.19 -0.73
C LYS A 287 -13.72 -1.17 -1.20
N THR A 288 -12.74 -0.67 -1.93
CA THR A 288 -11.69 -1.46 -2.58
C THR A 288 -10.34 -1.15 -1.97
N PHE A 289 -9.48 -2.16 -1.85
CA PHE A 289 -8.10 -2.01 -1.42
C PHE A 289 -7.16 -2.43 -2.56
N PHE A 290 -6.21 -1.56 -2.87
CA PHE A 290 -5.14 -1.77 -3.82
C PHE A 290 -3.91 -2.26 -3.07
N VAL A 291 -3.34 -3.39 -3.48
CA VAL A 291 -2.21 -4.04 -2.81
C VAL A 291 -1.07 -4.19 -3.81
N ALA A 292 0.01 -3.46 -3.60
CA ALA A 292 1.21 -3.57 -4.40
C ALA A 292 1.89 -4.93 -4.17
N ASP A 293 2.34 -5.59 -5.24
CA ASP A 293 3.07 -6.86 -5.11
C ASP A 293 4.37 -6.81 -5.93
N MET A 294 5.49 -6.82 -5.21
CA MET A 294 6.82 -6.66 -5.80
C MET A 294 7.23 -7.84 -6.67
N MET A 295 6.75 -9.05 -6.39
CA MET A 295 7.04 -10.24 -7.20
C MET A 295 6.10 -10.38 -8.39
N ALA A 296 4.89 -9.82 -8.30
CA ALA A 296 3.89 -9.89 -9.36
C ALA A 296 4.00 -8.75 -10.39
N ASP A 297 4.76 -7.69 -10.11
CA ASP A 297 4.87 -6.47 -10.94
C ASP A 297 3.50 -5.82 -11.19
N GLY A 298 2.73 -5.68 -10.13
CA GLY A 298 1.41 -5.13 -10.25
C GLY A 298 0.69 -4.93 -8.93
N VAL A 299 -0.53 -4.51 -9.04
CA VAL A 299 -1.41 -4.16 -7.93
C VAL A 299 -2.62 -5.09 -7.92
N HIS A 300 -2.78 -5.87 -6.86
CA HIS A 300 -3.99 -6.64 -6.63
C HIS A 300 -5.13 -5.72 -6.18
N VAL A 301 -6.33 -6.03 -6.64
CA VAL A 301 -7.56 -5.30 -6.27
C VAL A 301 -8.39 -6.20 -5.38
N VAL A 302 -8.70 -5.75 -4.18
CA VAL A 302 -9.38 -6.54 -3.14
C VAL A 302 -10.64 -5.80 -2.69
N ASP A 303 -11.79 -6.48 -2.73
CA ASP A 303 -13.03 -5.97 -2.15
C ASP A 303 -12.97 -6.04 -0.62
N GLY A 304 -13.13 -4.89 0.04
CA GLY A 304 -12.98 -4.76 1.49
C GLY A 304 -14.08 -5.46 2.29
N ALA A 305 -15.31 -5.54 1.76
CA ALA A 305 -16.45 -6.14 2.44
C ALA A 305 -16.38 -7.67 2.40
N SER A 306 -16.29 -8.26 1.21
CA SER A 306 -16.19 -9.71 1.01
C SER A 306 -14.81 -10.27 1.32
N PHE A 307 -13.78 -9.41 1.41
CA PHE A 307 -12.39 -9.76 1.60
C PHE A 307 -11.92 -10.78 0.54
N LYS A 308 -12.22 -10.50 -0.73
CA LYS A 308 -11.82 -11.32 -1.88
C LYS A 308 -11.02 -10.48 -2.87
N GLN A 309 -10.03 -11.09 -3.48
CA GLN A 309 -9.37 -10.50 -4.63
C GLN A 309 -10.35 -10.49 -5.81
N ILE A 310 -10.54 -9.33 -6.43
CA ILE A 310 -11.48 -9.09 -7.54
C ILE A 310 -10.80 -8.65 -8.83
N GLY A 311 -9.51 -8.29 -8.77
CA GLY A 311 -8.78 -7.82 -9.94
C GLY A 311 -7.27 -7.78 -9.74
N PHE A 312 -6.59 -7.39 -10.83
CA PHE A 312 -5.15 -7.16 -10.86
C PHE A 312 -4.81 -6.14 -11.95
N ILE A 313 -3.89 -5.23 -11.67
CA ILE A 313 -3.44 -4.17 -12.57
C ILE A 313 -1.93 -4.34 -12.76
N GLU A 314 -1.49 -4.68 -13.97
CA GLU A 314 -0.06 -4.75 -14.29
C GLU A 314 0.56 -3.34 -14.25
N THR A 315 1.76 -3.20 -13.65
CA THR A 315 2.50 -1.94 -13.52
C THR A 315 3.96 -2.11 -13.98
N GLY A 316 4.91 -1.50 -13.31
CA GLY A 316 6.34 -1.68 -13.60
C GLY A 316 6.97 -2.77 -12.74
N VAL A 317 8.25 -3.05 -13.00
CA VAL A 317 9.03 -4.08 -12.30
C VAL A 317 9.23 -3.72 -10.83
N GLY A 318 8.89 -4.65 -9.93
CA GLY A 318 9.10 -4.47 -8.49
C GLY A 318 8.14 -3.47 -7.86
N THR A 319 6.85 -3.63 -8.10
CA THR A 319 5.77 -2.76 -7.55
C THR A 319 5.81 -2.71 -6.04
N HIS A 320 5.86 -1.49 -5.44
CA HIS A 320 6.13 -1.36 -4.01
C HIS A 320 5.22 -0.34 -3.30
N GLY A 321 5.45 0.96 -3.43
CA GLY A 321 4.71 1.99 -2.71
C GLY A 321 3.47 2.50 -3.47
N LEU A 322 2.42 2.87 -2.75
CA LEU A 322 1.12 3.33 -3.28
C LEU A 322 0.73 4.67 -2.65
N TYR A 323 0.49 5.71 -3.47
CA TYR A 323 0.20 7.07 -2.98
C TYR A 323 -0.97 7.69 -3.74
N PRO A 324 -2.11 7.97 -3.09
CA PRO A 324 -3.21 8.69 -3.71
C PRO A 324 -2.82 10.13 -4.06
N SER A 325 -3.31 10.60 -5.22
CA SER A 325 -3.25 12.02 -5.55
C SER A 325 -4.13 12.84 -4.60
N ARG A 326 -3.83 14.12 -4.43
CA ARG A 326 -4.58 15.00 -3.50
C ARG A 326 -6.03 15.24 -3.92
N ASP A 327 -6.33 15.07 -5.19
CA ASP A 327 -7.71 15.14 -5.70
C ASP A 327 -8.46 13.80 -5.63
N GLY A 328 -7.81 12.73 -5.16
CA GLY A 328 -8.39 11.41 -5.00
C GLY A 328 -8.69 10.69 -6.31
N LYS A 329 -8.17 11.16 -7.47
CA LYS A 329 -8.48 10.54 -8.77
C LYS A 329 -7.46 9.51 -9.20
N SER A 330 -6.21 9.66 -8.78
CA SER A 330 -5.09 8.83 -9.23
C SER A 330 -4.40 8.14 -8.06
N LEU A 331 -3.83 6.97 -8.34
CA LEU A 331 -2.93 6.25 -7.45
C LEU A 331 -1.56 6.17 -8.11
N TYR A 332 -0.56 6.81 -7.50
CA TYR A 332 0.83 6.70 -7.92
C TYR A 332 1.44 5.42 -7.36
N VAL A 333 2.09 4.66 -8.22
CA VAL A 333 2.66 3.35 -7.91
C VAL A 333 4.16 3.38 -8.14
N ALA A 334 4.95 3.25 -7.08
CA ALA A 334 6.39 3.15 -7.18
C ALA A 334 6.80 1.76 -7.66
N ASN A 335 7.58 1.68 -8.72
CA ASN A 335 8.12 0.43 -9.26
C ASN A 335 9.64 0.43 -9.06
N ARG A 336 10.12 -0.36 -8.13
CA ARG A 336 11.50 -0.38 -7.63
C ARG A 336 12.55 -0.80 -8.69
N GLY A 337 12.09 -1.38 -9.80
CA GLY A 337 12.94 -1.89 -10.87
C GLY A 337 13.60 -3.24 -10.54
N SER A 338 13.27 -3.84 -9.41
CA SER A 338 13.79 -5.11 -8.96
C SER A 338 12.75 -5.87 -8.13
N ASN A 339 12.73 -7.19 -8.27
CA ASN A 339 11.90 -8.10 -7.46
C ASN A 339 12.66 -8.66 -6.23
N GLN A 340 13.82 -8.12 -5.93
CA GLN A 340 14.66 -8.57 -4.82
C GLN A 340 14.62 -7.57 -3.67
N ILE A 341 14.60 -8.07 -2.43
CA ILE A 341 14.65 -7.23 -1.23
C ILE A 341 15.96 -6.42 -1.18
N ARG A 342 17.07 -7.08 -1.54
CA ARG A 342 18.40 -6.46 -1.69
C ARG A 342 18.78 -6.42 -3.17
N GLY A 343 18.03 -5.63 -3.93
CA GLY A 343 18.23 -5.46 -5.36
C GLY A 343 19.31 -4.46 -5.72
N LYS A 344 19.42 -4.22 -7.01
CA LYS A 344 20.23 -3.15 -7.60
C LYS A 344 19.37 -2.37 -8.57
N PRO A 345 19.63 -1.07 -8.77
CA PRO A 345 19.01 -0.34 -9.88
C PRO A 345 19.41 -1.02 -11.20
N ASP A 346 18.43 -1.50 -11.96
CA ASP A 346 18.69 -2.21 -13.22
C ASP A 346 18.17 -1.45 -14.45
N GLY A 347 17.88 -0.16 -14.26
CA GLY A 347 17.35 0.71 -15.32
C GLY A 347 15.84 0.64 -15.51
N LYS A 348 15.11 -0.13 -14.71
CA LYS A 348 13.66 -0.35 -14.86
C LYS A 348 12.80 0.40 -13.83
N GLY A 349 13.41 1.16 -12.91
CA GLY A 349 12.67 1.96 -11.93
C GLY A 349 11.77 2.99 -12.60
N SER A 350 10.53 3.07 -12.15
CA SER A 350 9.50 3.95 -12.73
C SER A 350 8.39 4.26 -11.72
N VAL A 351 7.49 5.16 -12.10
CA VAL A 351 6.21 5.36 -11.43
C VAL A 351 5.10 5.09 -12.44
N SER A 352 4.17 4.20 -12.10
CA SER A 352 2.92 4.04 -12.85
C SER A 352 1.81 4.86 -12.19
N VAL A 353 0.90 5.42 -13.00
CA VAL A 353 -0.26 6.18 -12.52
C VAL A 353 -1.52 5.40 -12.86
N ILE A 354 -2.24 4.94 -11.85
CA ILE A 354 -3.52 4.26 -11.98
C ILE A 354 -4.63 5.28 -11.76
N ASP A 355 -5.61 5.30 -12.64
CA ASP A 355 -6.88 6.02 -12.43
C ASP A 355 -7.80 5.17 -11.55
N PHE A 356 -8.27 5.72 -10.42
CA PHE A 356 -9.09 4.98 -9.45
C PHE A 356 -10.46 4.55 -10.01
N ALA A 357 -11.05 5.34 -10.90
CA ALA A 357 -12.38 5.06 -11.43
C ALA A 357 -12.37 3.93 -12.45
N THR A 358 -11.36 3.92 -13.34
CA THR A 358 -11.23 2.91 -14.39
C THR A 358 -10.37 1.72 -13.99
N GLN A 359 -9.59 1.85 -12.91
CA GLN A 359 -8.62 0.85 -12.45
C GLN A 359 -7.62 0.44 -13.53
N THR A 360 -7.17 1.40 -14.31
CA THR A 360 -6.20 1.20 -15.40
C THR A 360 -4.99 2.11 -15.24
N VAL A 361 -3.82 1.65 -15.73
CA VAL A 361 -2.63 2.49 -15.83
C VAL A 361 -2.81 3.50 -16.96
N THR A 362 -2.76 4.79 -16.63
CA THR A 362 -2.94 5.90 -17.57
C THR A 362 -1.62 6.55 -17.99
N LYS A 363 -0.60 6.49 -17.12
CA LYS A 363 0.73 7.05 -17.37
C LYS A 363 1.80 6.14 -16.77
N ASN A 364 2.99 6.17 -17.33
CA ASN A 364 4.18 5.58 -16.75
C ASN A 364 5.36 6.54 -16.88
N TRP A 365 6.03 6.85 -15.78
CA TRP A 365 7.14 7.79 -15.70
C TRP A 365 8.45 7.04 -15.43
N PRO A 366 9.26 6.77 -16.46
CA PRO A 366 10.58 6.14 -16.26
C PRO A 366 11.54 7.13 -15.61
N ILE A 367 12.46 6.62 -14.80
CA ILE A 367 13.55 7.42 -14.24
C ILE A 367 14.71 7.48 -15.24
N PRO A 368 15.07 8.65 -15.75
CA PRO A 368 16.21 8.78 -16.66
C PRO A 368 17.51 8.23 -16.04
N GLY A 369 18.16 7.30 -16.75
CA GLY A 369 19.35 6.60 -16.26
C GLY A 369 19.04 5.51 -15.23
N GLY A 370 17.77 5.17 -15.04
CA GLY A 370 17.30 4.19 -14.05
C GLY A 370 17.16 4.77 -12.65
N GLY A 371 16.78 3.89 -11.72
CA GLY A 371 16.55 4.22 -10.31
C GLY A 371 15.81 3.11 -9.59
N SER A 372 15.54 3.31 -8.32
CA SER A 372 14.85 2.33 -7.47
C SER A 372 13.80 2.99 -6.57
N PRO A 373 12.78 3.68 -7.15
CA PRO A 373 11.77 4.39 -6.35
C PRO A 373 11.03 3.41 -5.45
N ASP A 374 10.87 3.80 -4.20
CA ASP A 374 10.44 2.91 -3.14
C ASP A 374 9.25 3.47 -2.36
N MET A 375 9.50 4.13 -1.24
CA MET A 375 8.48 4.64 -0.33
C MET A 375 8.55 6.15 -0.19
N GLY A 376 7.40 6.81 -0.03
CA GLY A 376 7.37 8.24 0.15
C GLY A 376 5.99 8.83 0.37
N ASN A 377 5.76 10.03 -0.11
CA ASN A 377 4.45 10.68 -0.16
C ASN A 377 4.33 11.80 -1.18
N VAL A 378 3.08 12.23 -1.40
CA VAL A 378 2.74 13.40 -2.21
C VAL A 378 2.90 14.66 -1.36
N SER A 379 3.45 15.73 -1.92
CA SER A 379 3.53 17.05 -1.27
C SER A 379 2.15 17.60 -0.88
N ALA A 380 2.12 18.54 0.05
CA ALA A 380 0.86 19.10 0.55
C ALA A 380 0.00 19.72 -0.56
N ASP A 381 0.64 20.40 -1.51
CA ASP A 381 0.00 21.04 -2.67
C ASP A 381 -0.35 20.06 -3.82
N GLY A 382 0.04 18.80 -3.69
CA GLY A 382 -0.20 17.76 -4.71
C GLY A 382 0.72 17.79 -5.92
N LYS A 383 1.64 18.76 -6.01
CA LYS A 383 2.47 18.96 -7.21
C LYS A 383 3.62 17.98 -7.34
N TYR A 384 4.06 17.41 -6.24
CA TYR A 384 5.23 16.55 -6.26
C TYR A 384 4.98 15.23 -5.53
N LEU A 385 5.38 14.13 -6.16
CA LEU A 385 5.53 12.84 -5.52
C LEU A 385 7.00 12.66 -5.14
N TRP A 386 7.25 12.45 -3.85
CA TRP A 386 8.58 12.19 -3.32
C TRP A 386 8.75 10.73 -2.97
N LEU A 387 9.80 10.09 -3.48
CA LEU A 387 10.10 8.67 -3.24
C LEU A 387 11.57 8.49 -2.88
N SER A 388 11.84 7.64 -1.91
CA SER A 388 13.20 7.18 -1.64
C SER A 388 13.70 6.26 -2.76
N GLY A 389 14.99 6.20 -2.97
CA GLY A 389 15.66 5.29 -3.92
C GLY A 389 16.43 4.23 -3.16
N ARG A 390 15.78 3.09 -2.88
CA ARG A 390 16.25 2.05 -1.96
C ARG A 390 17.65 1.51 -2.28
N TYR A 391 17.99 1.39 -3.57
CA TYR A 391 19.21 0.73 -4.01
C TYR A 391 20.28 1.67 -4.57
N ASP A 392 20.00 2.98 -4.66
CA ASP A 392 20.90 3.97 -5.27
C ASP A 392 21.14 5.20 -4.39
N ASP A 393 20.64 5.18 -3.13
CA ASP A 393 20.87 6.21 -2.13
C ASP A 393 20.43 7.60 -2.57
N MET A 394 19.32 7.67 -3.29
CA MET A 394 18.72 8.89 -3.80
C MET A 394 17.34 9.13 -3.18
N VAL A 395 16.86 10.34 -3.32
CA VAL A 395 15.43 10.68 -3.24
C VAL A 395 15.03 11.23 -4.58
N TYR A 396 13.88 10.81 -5.08
CA TYR A 396 13.27 11.30 -6.31
C TYR A 396 12.13 12.24 -5.98
N ARG A 397 12.06 13.36 -6.69
CA ARG A 397 10.90 14.25 -6.68
C ARG A 397 10.31 14.28 -8.08
N PHE A 398 9.17 13.63 -8.26
CA PHE A 398 8.43 13.64 -9.52
C PHE A 398 7.44 14.81 -9.53
N ASP A 399 7.41 15.56 -10.61
CA ASP A 399 6.31 16.47 -10.92
C ASP A 399 5.08 15.65 -11.34
N THR A 400 3.95 15.83 -10.66
CA THR A 400 2.76 14.96 -10.84
C THR A 400 1.99 15.23 -12.13
N ASP A 401 2.20 16.38 -12.77
CA ASP A 401 1.58 16.71 -14.05
C ASP A 401 2.38 16.13 -15.21
N THR A 402 3.70 16.34 -15.20
CA THR A 402 4.60 16.04 -16.31
C THR A 402 5.31 14.70 -16.18
N GLY A 403 5.49 14.20 -14.94
CA GLY A 403 6.31 13.02 -14.63
C GLY A 403 7.82 13.29 -14.71
N SER A 404 8.24 14.55 -14.85
CA SER A 404 9.67 14.90 -14.77
C SER A 404 10.20 14.64 -13.37
N VAL A 405 11.49 14.27 -13.25
CA VAL A 405 12.08 13.83 -11.99
C VAL A 405 13.38 14.55 -11.68
N ASP A 406 13.44 15.10 -10.46
CA ASP A 406 14.68 15.55 -9.83
C ASP A 406 15.24 14.46 -8.90
N LYS A 407 16.56 14.50 -8.66
CA LYS A 407 17.26 13.55 -7.80
C LYS A 407 18.07 14.28 -6.73
N VAL A 408 17.96 13.81 -5.48
CA VAL A 408 18.73 14.33 -4.34
C VAL A 408 19.50 13.18 -3.71
N LYS A 409 20.82 13.29 -3.57
CA LYS A 409 21.65 12.30 -2.87
C LYS A 409 21.42 12.39 -1.37
N VAL A 410 21.24 11.23 -0.73
CA VAL A 410 21.04 11.09 0.72
C VAL A 410 21.95 9.99 1.29
N GLY A 411 21.69 9.54 2.51
CA GLY A 411 22.40 8.40 3.10
C GLY A 411 22.03 7.06 2.44
N ARG A 412 22.63 5.98 2.92
CA ARG A 412 22.54 4.65 2.29
C ARG A 412 21.23 3.94 2.59
N GLN A 413 20.67 3.34 1.55
CA GLN A 413 19.42 2.58 1.57
C GLN A 413 18.27 3.36 2.20
N PRO A 414 17.90 4.54 1.66
CA PRO A 414 16.75 5.27 2.17
C PRO A 414 15.46 4.49 1.95
N HIS A 415 14.47 4.65 2.87
CA HIS A 415 13.20 3.95 2.79
C HIS A 415 12.02 4.90 3.06
N GLY A 416 11.09 4.57 3.93
CA GLY A 416 9.84 5.28 4.13
C GLY A 416 9.97 6.74 4.55
N LEU A 417 10.27 7.63 3.61
CA LEU A 417 10.38 9.07 3.82
C LEU A 417 9.01 9.70 4.11
N THR A 418 9.03 10.85 4.77
CA THR A 418 7.85 11.69 4.98
C THR A 418 8.11 13.11 4.51
N VAL A 419 7.26 13.62 3.62
CA VAL A 419 7.12 15.05 3.31
C VAL A 419 6.26 15.67 4.39
N TRP A 420 6.69 16.75 5.00
CA TRP A 420 5.96 17.39 6.09
C TRP A 420 6.00 18.92 5.96
N PRO A 421 4.92 19.66 6.31
CA PRO A 421 3.62 19.18 6.77
C PRO A 421 2.74 18.61 5.66
N GLN A 422 1.65 17.93 6.06
CA GLN A 422 0.67 17.29 5.17
C GLN A 422 -0.75 17.71 5.52
N PRO A 423 -1.68 17.81 4.54
CA PRO A 423 -3.09 18.04 4.82
C PRO A 423 -3.74 16.80 5.45
N GLY A 424 -4.80 17.05 6.21
CA GLY A 424 -5.55 16.03 6.94
C GLY A 424 -5.82 16.43 8.37
N ARG A 425 -6.79 15.80 8.99
CA ARG A 425 -7.22 16.06 10.38
C ARG A 425 -6.46 15.22 11.39
N TYR A 426 -6.11 13.97 11.00
CA TYR A 426 -5.35 13.03 11.81
C TYR A 426 -4.60 12.02 10.92
N SER A 427 -3.61 11.36 11.50
CA SER A 427 -2.82 10.33 10.82
C SER A 427 -3.23 8.95 11.30
N LEU A 428 -3.36 8.00 10.36
CA LEU A 428 -3.45 6.57 10.68
C LEU A 428 -2.08 5.88 10.64
N GLY A 429 -1.03 6.67 10.46
CA GLY A 429 0.34 6.18 10.42
C GLY A 429 0.82 5.88 9.00
N HIS A 430 1.99 5.29 8.91
CA HIS A 430 2.72 5.10 7.67
C HIS A 430 2.78 6.38 6.82
N THR A 431 3.48 6.36 5.70
CA THR A 431 3.61 7.54 4.85
C THR A 431 2.32 7.80 4.05
N GLY A 432 1.71 8.96 4.30
CA GLY A 432 0.53 9.43 3.54
C GLY A 432 -0.81 8.81 3.94
N ASN A 433 -0.90 8.07 5.03
CA ASN A 433 -2.16 7.52 5.51
C ASN A 433 -2.87 8.50 6.46
N LEU A 434 -3.32 9.63 5.91
CA LEU A 434 -4.04 10.69 6.62
C LEU A 434 -5.53 10.65 6.26
N ARG A 435 -6.35 11.22 7.17
CA ARG A 435 -7.79 11.34 6.99
C ARG A 435 -8.26 12.75 7.32
#